data_1230fd7886b5ca61761c5095289ef1e3
#
_entry.id   1230fd7886b5ca61761c5095289ef1e3
#
_cell.length_a   1.000
_cell.length_b   1.000
_cell.length_c   1.000
_cell.angle_alpha   90.00
_cell.angle_beta   90.00
_cell.angle_gamma   90.00
#
_symmetry.space_group_name_H-M   'P 1'
#
loop_
_entity.id
_entity.type
_entity.pdbx_description
1 polymer ?
#
loop_
_entity_poly.entity_id
_entity_poly.type
_entity_poly.pdbx_seq_one_letter_code
_entity_poly.pdbx_strand_id
1 'polypeptide(L)'
;PFFMLSSCRKGRFCFMFKKAFGQLQRIGKALMLPVAILPAAGILLALGNAMHNDQLVELAPWLNHQIFVMISGIMESSGQIIFDNLPLLFAVGTALGLAGGDGVAALAALVGYLIMNATMGKVMNITIDDIYSYAQGAKELSQADRAPAHALILGIPTLQTGVFGGIIMGALAAWCYNKFFNITLPAFLGFFAGKRFVPIVTSAVAILAGVVLSFVWPPIQEGVK
;
A
#
# COMPACT_ATOMS: atom_id res chain seq x y z
N PRO A 1 33.11 -2.94 0.11
CA PRO A 1 32.26 -3.44 -0.97
C PRO A 1 33.06 -4.07 -2.12
N PHE A 2 34.42 -4.02 -2.14
CA PHE A 2 35.24 -4.50 -3.24
C PHE A 2 35.63 -5.99 -3.13
N PHE A 3 35.35 -6.66 -2.01
CA PHE A 3 35.88 -8.00 -1.71
C PHE A 3 34.98 -9.17 -2.16
N MET A 4 33.79 -8.93 -2.68
CA MET A 4 32.83 -10.00 -3.08
C MET A 4 32.85 -10.32 -4.60
N LEU A 5 33.73 -9.70 -5.39
CA LEU A 5 33.74 -9.85 -6.85
C LEU A 5 34.64 -10.96 -7.40
N SER A 6 35.39 -11.66 -6.55
CA SER A 6 36.41 -12.61 -7.06
C SER A 6 36.00 -14.10 -7.04
N SER A 7 34.82 -14.49 -6.56
CA SER A 7 34.45 -15.91 -6.44
C SER A 7 33.22 -16.36 -7.24
N CYS A 8 32.84 -15.67 -8.30
CA CYS A 8 31.60 -16.01 -9.07
C CYS A 8 31.97 -16.75 -10.38
N ARG A 9 32.45 -17.98 -10.27
CA ARG A 9 32.81 -18.85 -11.41
C ARG A 9 31.68 -19.83 -11.84
N LYS A 10 30.42 -19.52 -11.68
CA LYS A 10 29.27 -20.27 -12.29
C LYS A 10 28.25 -19.30 -12.89
N GLY A 11 28.41 -19.03 -14.19
CA GLY A 11 27.83 -17.92 -14.95
C GLY A 11 26.32 -17.76 -15.00
N ARG A 12 25.49 -18.73 -14.64
CA ARG A 12 24.01 -18.59 -14.64
C ARG A 12 23.45 -18.08 -13.30
N PHE A 13 23.96 -18.56 -12.22
CA PHE A 13 23.49 -18.18 -10.88
C PHE A 13 23.86 -16.72 -10.53
N CYS A 14 25.07 -16.30 -10.91
CA CYS A 14 25.54 -14.93 -10.74
C CYS A 14 24.77 -13.92 -11.59
N PHE A 15 24.36 -14.30 -12.80
CA PHE A 15 23.56 -13.46 -13.68
C PHE A 15 22.12 -13.27 -13.15
N MET A 16 21.51 -14.31 -12.60
CA MET A 16 20.19 -14.22 -11.93
C MET A 16 20.27 -13.35 -10.67
N PHE A 17 21.32 -13.50 -9.87
CA PHE A 17 21.53 -12.68 -8.67
C PHE A 17 21.74 -11.21 -9.00
N LYS A 18 22.55 -10.88 -10.02
CA LYS A 18 22.72 -9.50 -10.51
C LYS A 18 21.42 -8.89 -11.01
N LYS A 19 20.59 -9.67 -11.72
CA LYS A 19 19.30 -9.21 -12.22
C LYS A 19 18.31 -8.98 -11.08
N ALA A 20 18.24 -9.90 -10.12
CA ALA A 20 17.41 -9.76 -8.93
C ALA A 20 17.84 -8.58 -8.05
N PHE A 21 19.13 -8.40 -7.84
CA PHE A 21 19.69 -7.28 -7.08
C PHE A 21 19.42 -5.93 -7.75
N GLY A 22 19.54 -5.86 -9.10
CA GLY A 22 19.17 -4.67 -9.85
C GLY A 22 17.69 -4.31 -9.77
N GLN A 23 16.80 -5.30 -9.73
CA GLN A 23 15.37 -5.09 -9.50
C GLN A 23 15.09 -4.59 -8.07
N LEU A 24 15.75 -5.20 -7.08
CA LEU A 24 15.62 -4.79 -5.67
C LEU A 24 16.08 -3.35 -5.45
N GLN A 25 17.18 -2.92 -6.09
CA GLN A 25 17.62 -1.53 -6.05
C GLN A 25 16.63 -0.56 -6.69
N ARG A 26 15.98 -0.95 -7.80
CA ARG A 26 14.93 -0.14 -8.42
C ARG A 26 13.70 0.01 -7.53
N ILE A 27 13.27 -1.09 -6.90
CA ILE A 27 12.19 -1.07 -5.90
C ILE A 27 12.57 -0.16 -4.73
N GLY A 28 13.77 -0.30 -4.16
CA GLY A 28 14.24 0.56 -3.07
C GLY A 28 14.23 2.05 -3.44
N LYS A 29 14.65 2.40 -4.66
CA LYS A 29 14.57 3.78 -5.14
C LYS A 29 13.13 4.26 -5.35
N ALA A 30 12.24 3.40 -5.81
CA ALA A 30 10.82 3.71 -5.99
C ALA A 30 10.11 3.97 -4.65
N LEU A 31 10.49 3.22 -3.59
CA LEU A 31 9.94 3.38 -2.25
C LEU A 31 10.39 4.66 -1.53
N MET A 32 11.40 5.35 -2.05
CA MET A 32 11.90 6.59 -1.46
C MET A 32 10.85 7.72 -1.48
N LEU A 33 10.00 7.79 -2.51
CA LEU A 33 8.94 8.78 -2.64
C LEU A 33 7.88 8.68 -1.53
N PRO A 34 7.20 7.54 -1.31
CA PRO A 34 6.21 7.41 -0.24
C PRO A 34 6.84 7.51 1.15
N VAL A 35 8.08 7.05 1.35
CA VAL A 35 8.78 7.17 2.63
C VAL A 35 9.09 8.63 2.98
N ALA A 36 9.37 9.48 2.00
CA ALA A 36 9.67 10.90 2.24
C ALA A 36 8.49 11.71 2.83
N ILE A 37 7.25 11.22 2.69
CA ILE A 37 6.04 11.86 3.23
C ILE A 37 5.85 11.55 4.72
N LEU A 38 6.38 10.42 5.22
CA LEU A 38 6.17 9.93 6.58
C LEU A 38 6.60 10.92 7.67
N PRO A 39 7.76 11.60 7.59
CA PRO A 39 8.14 12.58 8.62
C PRO A 39 7.15 13.74 8.72
N ALA A 40 6.64 14.24 7.58
CA ALA A 40 5.65 15.32 7.58
C ALA A 40 4.32 14.87 8.22
N ALA A 41 3.84 13.66 7.88
CA ALA A 41 2.66 13.07 8.48
C ALA A 41 2.84 12.85 9.99
N GLY A 42 4.02 12.37 10.41
CA GLY A 42 4.35 12.16 11.82
C GLY A 42 4.37 13.46 12.63
N ILE A 43 4.89 14.54 12.07
CA ILE A 43 4.89 15.87 12.72
C ILE A 43 3.45 16.38 12.88
N LEU A 44 2.62 16.27 11.84
CA LEU A 44 1.21 16.69 11.92
C LEU A 44 0.45 15.91 13.00
N LEU A 45 0.60 14.58 13.01
CA LEU A 45 -0.04 13.71 13.99
C LEU A 45 0.46 14.02 15.42
N ALA A 46 1.77 14.16 15.61
CA ALA A 46 2.37 14.39 16.92
C ALA A 46 1.99 15.76 17.49
N LEU A 47 1.99 16.81 16.66
CA LEU A 47 1.58 18.16 17.09
C LEU A 47 0.09 18.21 17.40
N GLY A 48 -0.76 17.60 16.55
CA GLY A 48 -2.19 17.52 16.80
C GLY A 48 -2.50 16.82 18.12
N ASN A 49 -1.90 15.66 18.35
CA ASN A 49 -2.08 14.88 19.58
C ASN A 49 -1.49 15.58 20.81
N ALA A 50 -0.33 16.24 20.68
CA ALA A 50 0.28 17.00 21.80
C ALA A 50 -0.62 18.14 22.28
N MET A 51 -1.32 18.83 21.36
CA MET A 51 -2.23 19.93 21.72
C MET A 51 -3.52 19.44 22.43
N HIS A 52 -3.86 18.17 22.32
CA HIS A 52 -4.97 17.52 23.04
C HIS A 52 -4.54 16.88 24.37
N ASN A 53 -3.25 16.96 24.73
CA ASN A 53 -2.76 16.36 25.96
C ASN A 53 -3.20 17.16 27.18
N ASP A 54 -3.87 16.52 28.13
CA ASP A 54 -4.42 17.14 29.35
C ASP A 54 -3.37 17.91 30.14
N GLN A 55 -2.13 17.38 30.22
CA GLN A 55 -1.03 18.03 30.94
C GLN A 55 -0.59 19.33 30.28
N LEU A 56 -0.61 19.42 28.95
CA LEU A 56 -0.30 20.65 28.22
C LEU A 56 -1.45 21.67 28.32
N VAL A 57 -2.69 21.22 28.32
CA VAL A 57 -3.87 22.07 28.50
C VAL A 57 -3.91 22.68 29.90
N GLU A 58 -3.50 21.95 30.95
CA GLU A 58 -3.36 22.47 32.29
C GLU A 58 -2.27 23.56 32.42
N LEU A 59 -1.14 23.38 31.71
CA LEU A 59 -0.05 24.37 31.69
C LEU A 59 -0.38 25.60 30.84
N ALA A 60 -1.22 25.46 29.85
CA ALA A 60 -1.57 26.49 28.88
C ALA A 60 -3.08 26.50 28.60
N PRO A 61 -3.94 27.05 29.48
CA PRO A 61 -5.38 27.02 29.37
C PRO A 61 -5.97 27.64 28.07
N TRP A 62 -5.19 28.52 27.43
CA TRP A 62 -5.55 29.11 26.13
C TRP A 62 -5.63 28.10 24.99
N LEU A 63 -4.94 26.94 25.13
CA LEU A 63 -5.02 25.85 24.16
C LEU A 63 -6.43 25.21 24.11
N ASN A 64 -7.21 25.31 25.17
CA ASN A 64 -8.59 24.81 25.22
C ASN A 64 -9.61 25.72 24.50
N HIS A 65 -9.12 26.80 23.87
CA HIS A 65 -10.01 27.63 23.06
C HIS A 65 -10.44 26.88 21.79
N GLN A 66 -11.72 27.00 21.44
CA GLN A 66 -12.36 26.25 20.34
C GLN A 66 -11.57 26.25 19.02
N ILE A 67 -10.91 27.36 18.70
CA ILE A 67 -10.09 27.50 17.48
C ILE A 67 -8.86 26.57 17.52
N PHE A 68 -8.15 26.50 18.65
CA PHE A 68 -6.98 25.64 18.80
C PHE A 68 -7.36 24.16 18.82
N VAL A 69 -8.45 23.79 19.47
CA VAL A 69 -8.99 22.43 19.46
C VAL A 69 -9.38 22.00 18.04
N MET A 70 -9.97 22.90 17.27
CA MET A 70 -10.30 22.61 15.86
C MET A 70 -9.04 22.43 15.00
N ILE A 71 -8.03 23.31 15.16
CA ILE A 71 -6.79 23.22 14.38
C ILE A 71 -6.03 21.94 14.74
N SER A 72 -5.91 21.61 16.03
CA SER A 72 -5.23 20.38 16.48
C SER A 72 -5.93 19.13 15.97
N GLY A 73 -7.27 19.10 15.99
CA GLY A 73 -8.05 17.99 15.42
C GLY A 73 -7.86 17.82 13.89
N ILE A 74 -7.75 18.95 13.16
CA ILE A 74 -7.44 18.91 11.72
C ILE A 74 -6.03 18.37 11.49
N MET A 75 -5.05 18.79 12.26
CA MET A 75 -3.65 18.34 12.14
C MET A 75 -3.54 16.83 12.45
N GLU A 76 -4.14 16.39 13.55
CA GLU A 76 -4.18 14.98 13.96
C GLU A 76 -4.84 14.11 12.89
N SER A 77 -6.05 14.49 12.46
CA SER A 77 -6.79 13.75 11.42
C SER A 77 -6.02 13.73 10.09
N SER A 78 -5.37 14.83 9.71
CA SER A 78 -4.56 14.92 8.48
C SER A 78 -3.32 14.02 8.54
N GLY A 79 -2.67 13.94 9.68
CA GLY A 79 -1.56 13.02 9.91
C GLY A 79 -2.03 11.56 9.86
N GLN A 80 -3.10 11.24 10.59
CA GLN A 80 -3.65 9.89 10.69
C GLN A 80 -4.08 9.34 9.31
N ILE A 81 -4.75 10.12 8.47
CA ILE A 81 -5.22 9.67 7.16
C ILE A 81 -4.08 9.27 6.22
N ILE A 82 -2.90 9.89 6.36
CA ILE A 82 -1.71 9.52 5.60
C ILE A 82 -1.22 8.14 6.05
N PHE A 83 -1.17 7.88 7.35
CA PHE A 83 -0.75 6.58 7.89
C PHE A 83 -1.74 5.47 7.54
N ASP A 84 -3.04 5.73 7.59
CA ASP A 84 -4.09 4.76 7.25
C ASP A 84 -4.03 4.38 5.75
N ASN A 85 -3.61 5.32 4.89
CA ASN A 85 -3.50 5.11 3.45
C ASN A 85 -2.07 4.82 2.96
N LEU A 86 -1.13 4.52 3.87
CA LEU A 86 0.23 4.14 3.50
C LEU A 86 0.30 3.05 2.43
N PRO A 87 -0.46 1.95 2.50
CA PRO A 87 -0.40 0.90 1.50
C PRO A 87 -0.70 1.41 0.09
N LEU A 88 -1.68 2.32 -0.04
CA LEU A 88 -2.01 2.96 -1.32
C LEU A 88 -0.89 3.85 -1.83
N LEU A 89 -0.28 4.65 -0.96
CA LEU A 89 0.86 5.51 -1.31
C LEU A 89 2.05 4.68 -1.78
N PHE A 90 2.30 3.53 -1.13
CA PHE A 90 3.34 2.60 -1.56
C PHE A 90 3.01 1.92 -2.89
N ALA A 91 1.74 1.60 -3.18
CA ALA A 91 1.33 1.06 -4.46
C ALA A 91 1.62 2.05 -5.60
N VAL A 92 1.17 3.28 -5.44
CA VAL A 92 1.37 4.36 -6.41
C VAL A 92 2.86 4.70 -6.58
N GLY A 93 3.59 4.87 -5.47
CA GLY A 93 5.02 5.20 -5.48
C GLY A 93 5.88 4.11 -6.13
N THR A 94 5.58 2.84 -5.84
CA THR A 94 6.26 1.70 -6.45
C THR A 94 6.01 1.65 -7.96
N ALA A 95 4.76 1.86 -8.37
CA ALA A 95 4.40 1.87 -9.79
C ALA A 95 5.11 3.00 -10.54
N LEU A 96 5.10 4.21 -10.00
CA LEU A 96 5.81 5.37 -10.58
C LEU A 96 7.32 5.11 -10.71
N GLY A 97 7.94 4.62 -9.64
CA GLY A 97 9.38 4.39 -9.64
C GLY A 97 9.84 3.28 -10.59
N LEU A 98 9.03 2.24 -10.79
CA LEU A 98 9.35 1.12 -11.68
C LEU A 98 8.94 1.37 -13.14
N ALA A 99 7.96 2.27 -13.38
CA ALA A 99 7.48 2.64 -14.72
C ALA A 99 8.14 3.92 -15.28
N GLY A 100 9.22 4.39 -14.67
CA GLY A 100 9.96 5.56 -15.16
C GLY A 100 9.26 6.89 -14.95
N GLY A 101 8.33 6.99 -14.00
CA GLY A 101 7.63 8.23 -13.65
C GLY A 101 6.33 8.50 -14.43
N ASP A 102 5.83 7.53 -15.19
CA ASP A 102 4.60 7.72 -15.98
C ASP A 102 3.35 7.65 -15.09
N GLY A 103 2.52 8.71 -15.14
CA GLY A 103 1.28 8.83 -14.37
C GLY A 103 0.23 7.77 -14.68
N VAL A 104 0.27 7.17 -15.87
CA VAL A 104 -0.64 6.08 -16.23
C VAL A 104 -0.38 4.83 -15.39
N ALA A 105 0.87 4.54 -15.08
CA ALA A 105 1.22 3.43 -14.18
C ALA A 105 0.73 3.69 -12.75
N ALA A 106 0.80 4.95 -12.28
CA ALA A 106 0.26 5.36 -10.99
C ALA A 106 -1.26 5.15 -10.91
N LEU A 107 -1.99 5.59 -11.95
CA LEU A 107 -3.42 5.40 -12.05
C LEU A 107 -3.80 3.91 -12.11
N ALA A 108 -3.05 3.12 -12.87
CA ALA A 108 -3.23 1.68 -12.96
C ALA A 108 -3.00 0.99 -11.60
N ALA A 109 -2.00 1.44 -10.83
CA ALA A 109 -1.73 0.91 -9.50
C ALA A 109 -2.85 1.27 -8.50
N LEU A 110 -3.35 2.51 -8.54
CA LEU A 110 -4.46 2.95 -7.70
C LEU A 110 -5.70 2.10 -7.96
N VAL A 111 -6.14 2.01 -9.22
CA VAL A 111 -7.31 1.22 -9.62
C VAL A 111 -7.09 -0.26 -9.28
N GLY A 112 -5.93 -0.80 -9.61
CA GLY A 112 -5.58 -2.18 -9.30
C GLY A 112 -5.59 -2.49 -7.81
N TYR A 113 -5.08 -1.58 -6.98
CA TYR A 113 -5.09 -1.75 -5.53
C TYR A 113 -6.51 -1.80 -4.95
N LEU A 114 -7.40 -0.93 -5.42
CA LEU A 114 -8.81 -0.94 -5.00
C LEU A 114 -9.51 -2.23 -5.41
N ILE A 115 -9.32 -2.68 -6.66
CA ILE A 115 -9.90 -3.93 -7.18
C ILE A 115 -9.35 -5.14 -6.42
N MET A 116 -8.06 -5.19 -6.15
CA MET A 116 -7.43 -6.26 -5.39
C MET A 116 -8.04 -6.39 -3.99
N ASN A 117 -8.20 -5.26 -3.27
CA ASN A 117 -8.83 -5.25 -1.94
C ASN A 117 -10.29 -5.67 -2.00
N ALA A 118 -11.06 -5.16 -2.96
CA ALA A 118 -12.46 -5.55 -3.14
C ALA A 118 -12.61 -7.05 -3.46
N THR A 119 -11.68 -7.61 -4.25
CA THR A 119 -11.66 -9.03 -4.56
C THR A 119 -11.34 -9.88 -3.33
N MET A 120 -10.32 -9.49 -2.54
CA MET A 120 -9.98 -10.19 -1.30
C MET A 120 -11.15 -10.19 -0.31
N GLY A 121 -11.82 -9.06 -0.12
CA GLY A 121 -12.98 -8.94 0.75
C GLY A 121 -14.13 -9.85 0.33
N LYS A 122 -14.39 -9.94 -0.98
CA LYS A 122 -15.44 -10.83 -1.52
C LYS A 122 -15.07 -12.30 -1.46
N VAL A 123 -13.84 -12.68 -1.75
CA VAL A 123 -13.38 -14.09 -1.70
C VAL A 123 -13.42 -14.62 -0.28
N MET A 124 -13.05 -13.78 0.70
CA MET A 124 -13.06 -14.15 2.11
C MET A 124 -14.41 -13.92 2.79
N ASN A 125 -15.42 -13.43 2.06
CA ASN A 125 -16.75 -13.06 2.60
C ASN A 125 -16.67 -12.10 3.80
N ILE A 126 -15.72 -11.18 3.80
CA ILE A 126 -15.56 -10.21 4.87
C ILE A 126 -16.66 -9.15 4.74
N THR A 127 -17.47 -9.00 5.80
CA THR A 127 -18.50 -7.97 5.87
C THR A 127 -18.07 -6.81 6.77
N ILE A 128 -18.75 -5.68 6.62
CA ILE A 128 -18.49 -4.50 7.46
C ILE A 128 -18.82 -4.83 8.93
N ASP A 129 -19.86 -5.60 9.15
CA ASP A 129 -20.31 -6.02 10.50
C ASP A 129 -19.25 -6.90 11.18
N ASP A 130 -18.55 -7.75 10.45
CA ASP A 130 -17.44 -8.54 10.97
C ASP A 130 -16.33 -7.63 11.51
N ILE A 131 -15.96 -6.58 10.76
CA ILE A 131 -14.91 -5.64 11.17
C ILE A 131 -15.29 -4.91 12.45
N TYR A 132 -16.53 -4.43 12.57
CA TYR A 132 -17.00 -3.73 13.76
C TYR A 132 -17.15 -4.67 14.96
N SER A 133 -17.62 -5.89 14.78
CA SER A 133 -17.72 -6.89 15.85
C SER A 133 -16.34 -7.28 16.39
N TYR A 134 -15.35 -7.45 15.50
CA TYR A 134 -13.95 -7.67 15.91
C TYR A 134 -13.34 -6.47 16.63
N ALA A 135 -13.64 -5.25 16.21
CA ALA A 135 -13.15 -4.04 16.86
C ALA A 135 -13.73 -3.87 18.29
N GLN A 136 -14.99 -4.28 18.51
CA GLN A 136 -15.63 -4.26 19.84
C GLN A 136 -15.18 -5.44 20.71
N GLY A 137 -15.05 -6.64 20.16
CA GLY A 137 -14.59 -7.84 20.88
C GLY A 137 -13.09 -7.85 21.18
N ALA A 138 -12.29 -7.10 20.44
CA ALA A 138 -10.83 -7.03 20.63
C ALA A 138 -10.39 -6.43 21.99
N LYS A 139 -11.32 -5.83 22.74
CA LYS A 139 -11.06 -5.38 24.13
C LYS A 139 -11.00 -6.53 25.15
N GLU A 140 -11.57 -7.69 24.84
CA GLU A 140 -11.70 -8.80 25.80
C GLU A 140 -10.88 -10.06 25.42
N LEU A 141 -10.38 -10.16 24.18
CA LEU A 141 -9.67 -11.35 23.69
C LEU A 141 -8.16 -11.23 23.84
N SER A 142 -7.56 -12.27 24.39
CA SER A 142 -6.11 -12.49 24.42
C SER A 142 -5.50 -12.35 23.04
N GLN A 143 -4.26 -11.83 22.94
CA GLN A 143 -3.57 -11.61 21.65
C GLN A 143 -3.41 -12.88 20.81
N ALA A 144 -3.57 -14.06 21.39
CA ALA A 144 -3.44 -15.36 20.71
C ALA A 144 -4.67 -15.74 19.86
N ASP A 145 -5.86 -15.21 20.18
CA ASP A 145 -7.12 -15.58 19.51
C ASP A 145 -7.60 -14.58 18.45
N ARG A 146 -6.74 -13.64 18.08
CA ARG A 146 -7.09 -12.66 17.04
C ARG A 146 -7.15 -13.34 15.68
N ALA A 147 -8.34 -13.42 15.12
CA ALA A 147 -8.59 -13.79 13.71
C ALA A 147 -7.69 -13.00 12.75
N PRO A 148 -7.49 -13.48 11.51
CA PRO A 148 -6.71 -12.75 10.51
C PRO A 148 -7.19 -11.31 10.47
N ALA A 149 -6.25 -10.35 10.63
CA ALA A 149 -6.59 -8.96 10.80
C ALA A 149 -7.37 -8.48 9.57
N HIS A 150 -8.66 -8.25 9.76
CA HIS A 150 -9.52 -7.60 8.78
C HIS A 150 -9.37 -6.08 8.93
N ALA A 151 -9.42 -5.35 7.85
CA ALA A 151 -9.31 -3.90 7.84
C ALA A 151 -10.32 -3.29 6.88
N LEU A 152 -10.73 -2.06 7.18
CA LEU A 152 -11.51 -1.24 6.28
C LEU A 152 -10.55 -0.29 5.55
N ILE A 153 -10.24 -0.59 4.29
CA ILE A 153 -9.34 0.22 3.46
C ILE A 153 -10.18 1.03 2.49
N LEU A 154 -10.22 2.36 2.66
CA LEU A 154 -11.03 3.26 1.85
C LEU A 154 -12.52 2.86 1.76
N GLY A 155 -13.07 2.34 2.85
CA GLY A 155 -14.44 1.85 2.91
C GLY A 155 -14.67 0.44 2.35
N ILE A 156 -13.62 -0.24 1.89
CA ILE A 156 -13.68 -1.60 1.38
C ILE A 156 -13.27 -2.59 2.48
N PRO A 157 -14.17 -3.49 2.92
CA PRO A 157 -13.81 -4.54 3.86
C PRO A 157 -12.85 -5.53 3.18
N THR A 158 -11.69 -5.74 3.77
CA THR A 158 -10.63 -6.55 3.16
C THR A 158 -9.70 -7.15 4.21
N LEU A 159 -8.79 -7.99 3.76
CA LEU A 159 -7.69 -8.52 4.56
C LEU A 159 -6.60 -7.45 4.72
N GLN A 160 -6.09 -7.27 5.94
CA GLN A 160 -5.02 -6.30 6.19
C GLN A 160 -3.68 -6.81 5.66
N THR A 161 -3.40 -6.53 4.41
CA THR A 161 -2.11 -6.85 3.76
C THR A 161 -1.03 -5.79 4.03
N GLY A 162 -1.44 -4.64 4.60
CA GLY A 162 -0.54 -3.54 4.90
C GLY A 162 0.22 -3.03 3.68
N VAL A 163 1.40 -2.48 3.93
CA VAL A 163 2.29 -1.90 2.90
C VAL A 163 2.74 -2.95 1.87
N PHE A 164 2.85 -4.22 2.26
CA PHE A 164 3.26 -5.29 1.34
C PHE A 164 2.27 -5.49 0.20
N GLY A 165 0.96 -5.48 0.48
CA GLY A 165 -0.08 -5.54 -0.55
C GLY A 165 0.03 -4.37 -1.54
N GLY A 166 0.32 -3.16 -1.03
CA GLY A 166 0.57 -1.99 -1.84
C GLY A 166 1.79 -2.16 -2.77
N ILE A 167 2.92 -2.61 -2.23
CA ILE A 167 4.15 -2.83 -3.01
C ILE A 167 3.94 -3.89 -4.09
N ILE A 168 3.28 -5.00 -3.76
CA ILE A 168 2.99 -6.08 -4.71
C ILE A 168 2.12 -5.55 -5.85
N MET A 169 1.04 -4.83 -5.53
CA MET A 169 0.15 -4.29 -6.56
C MET A 169 0.83 -3.21 -7.41
N GLY A 170 1.64 -2.34 -6.80
CA GLY A 170 2.42 -1.34 -7.51
C GLY A 170 3.43 -1.96 -8.47
N ALA A 171 4.10 -3.04 -8.06
CA ALA A 171 5.04 -3.78 -8.90
C ALA A 171 4.31 -4.47 -10.07
N LEU A 172 3.13 -5.06 -9.83
CA LEU A 172 2.30 -5.66 -10.88
C LEU A 172 1.80 -4.62 -11.88
N ALA A 173 1.37 -3.45 -11.40
CA ALA A 173 0.94 -2.35 -12.26
C ALA A 173 2.08 -1.84 -13.14
N ALA A 174 3.28 -1.67 -12.58
CA ALA A 174 4.46 -1.29 -13.33
C ALA A 174 4.86 -2.35 -14.36
N TRP A 175 4.75 -3.62 -14.00
CA TRP A 175 5.01 -4.73 -14.94
C TRP A 175 4.00 -4.72 -16.10
N CYS A 176 2.71 -4.54 -15.80
CA CYS A 176 1.67 -4.38 -16.83
C CYS A 176 1.96 -3.17 -17.72
N TYR A 177 2.32 -2.02 -17.14
CA TYR A 177 2.70 -0.83 -17.89
C TYR A 177 3.86 -1.12 -18.83
N ASN A 178 4.98 -1.61 -18.34
CA ASN A 178 6.18 -1.87 -19.12
C ASN A 178 5.96 -2.89 -20.26
N LYS A 179 4.99 -3.79 -20.10
CA LYS A 179 4.68 -4.82 -21.10
C LYS A 179 3.66 -4.36 -22.14
N PHE A 180 2.67 -3.55 -21.76
CA PHE A 180 1.49 -3.26 -22.57
C PHE A 180 1.36 -1.80 -23.02
N PHE A 181 2.29 -0.89 -22.66
CA PHE A 181 2.18 0.53 -23.00
C PHE A 181 2.21 0.84 -24.50
N ASN A 182 2.79 -0.05 -25.34
CA ASN A 182 2.92 0.09 -26.77
C ASN A 182 2.09 -0.92 -27.58
N ILE A 183 1.05 -1.51 -26.96
CA ILE A 183 0.25 -2.51 -27.65
C ILE A 183 -0.58 -1.88 -28.77
N THR A 184 -0.55 -2.48 -29.96
CA THR A 184 -1.43 -2.13 -31.09
C THR A 184 -2.64 -3.02 -31.05
N LEU A 185 -3.84 -2.43 -30.96
CA LEU A 185 -5.11 -3.13 -30.96
C LEU A 185 -5.78 -3.05 -32.33
N PRO A 186 -6.66 -3.99 -32.68
CA PRO A 186 -7.48 -3.91 -33.90
C PRO A 186 -8.27 -2.59 -33.98
N ALA A 187 -8.64 -2.15 -35.17
CA ALA A 187 -9.24 -0.84 -35.42
C ALA A 187 -10.49 -0.54 -34.58
N PHE A 188 -11.31 -1.55 -34.26
CA PHE A 188 -12.52 -1.39 -33.42
C PHE A 188 -12.22 -1.14 -31.95
N LEU A 189 -11.04 -1.49 -31.47
CA LEU A 189 -10.55 -1.21 -30.11
C LEU A 189 -9.44 -0.13 -30.09
N GLY A 190 -9.22 0.55 -31.23
CA GLY A 190 -8.15 1.53 -31.38
C GLY A 190 -8.19 2.67 -30.34
N PHE A 191 -9.37 3.03 -29.83
CA PHE A 191 -9.53 4.01 -28.76
C PHE A 191 -8.80 3.62 -27.46
N PHE A 192 -8.73 2.30 -27.16
CA PHE A 192 -8.06 1.77 -25.98
C PHE A 192 -6.60 1.41 -26.24
N ALA A 193 -6.08 1.59 -27.45
CA ALA A 193 -4.70 1.24 -27.79
C ALA A 193 -3.66 2.07 -27.01
N GLY A 194 -2.46 1.50 -26.82
CA GLY A 194 -1.35 2.12 -26.14
C GLY A 194 -1.53 2.25 -24.63
N LYS A 195 -1.16 3.39 -24.07
CA LYS A 195 -1.15 3.63 -22.60
C LYS A 195 -2.51 3.45 -21.92
N ARG A 196 -3.61 3.71 -22.64
CA ARG A 196 -4.98 3.58 -22.10
C ARG A 196 -5.38 2.13 -21.81
N PHE A 197 -4.72 1.17 -22.43
CA PHE A 197 -4.97 -0.25 -22.22
C PHE A 197 -4.41 -0.76 -20.89
N VAL A 198 -3.39 -0.10 -20.37
CA VAL A 198 -2.69 -0.53 -19.14
C VAL A 198 -3.61 -0.64 -17.93
N PRO A 199 -4.46 0.34 -17.57
CA PRO A 199 -5.36 0.22 -16.42
C PRO A 199 -6.34 -0.96 -16.55
N ILE A 200 -6.80 -1.27 -17.79
CA ILE A 200 -7.74 -2.36 -18.06
C ILE A 200 -7.06 -3.73 -17.79
N VAL A 201 -5.86 -3.93 -18.32
CA VAL A 201 -5.09 -5.15 -18.07
C VAL A 201 -4.71 -5.27 -16.61
N THR A 202 -4.31 -4.16 -15.99
CA THR A 202 -3.95 -4.13 -14.56
C THR A 202 -5.15 -4.50 -13.68
N SER A 203 -6.37 -4.09 -14.05
CA SER A 203 -7.60 -4.48 -13.34
C SER A 203 -7.84 -5.99 -13.39
N ALA A 204 -7.66 -6.63 -14.55
CA ALA A 204 -7.78 -8.07 -14.68
C ALA A 204 -6.70 -8.81 -13.85
N VAL A 205 -5.46 -8.33 -13.90
CA VAL A 205 -4.36 -8.89 -13.12
C VAL A 205 -4.60 -8.67 -11.60
N ALA A 206 -5.19 -7.54 -11.22
CA ALA A 206 -5.53 -7.24 -9.83
C ALA A 206 -6.58 -8.19 -9.24
N ILE A 207 -7.58 -8.61 -10.03
CA ILE A 207 -8.55 -9.64 -9.62
C ILE A 207 -7.82 -10.95 -9.34
N LEU A 208 -6.96 -11.40 -10.26
CA LEU A 208 -6.19 -12.63 -10.06
C LEU A 208 -5.26 -12.53 -8.85
N ALA A 209 -4.57 -11.40 -8.67
CA ALA A 209 -3.72 -11.15 -7.52
C ALA A 209 -4.52 -11.15 -6.20
N GLY A 210 -5.72 -10.57 -6.19
CA GLY A 210 -6.62 -10.58 -5.03
C GLY A 210 -7.03 -11.99 -4.63
N VAL A 211 -7.41 -12.83 -5.59
CA VAL A 211 -7.73 -14.25 -5.33
C VAL A 211 -6.52 -14.99 -4.77
N VAL A 212 -5.36 -14.86 -5.38
CA VAL A 212 -4.12 -15.52 -4.91
C VAL A 212 -3.75 -15.06 -3.51
N LEU A 213 -3.78 -13.76 -3.24
CA LEU A 213 -3.47 -13.21 -1.93
C LEU A 213 -4.45 -13.64 -0.84
N SER A 214 -5.72 -13.85 -1.16
CA SER A 214 -6.72 -14.37 -0.21
C SER A 214 -6.32 -15.74 0.37
N PHE A 215 -5.62 -16.58 -0.40
CA PHE A 215 -5.16 -17.90 0.05
C PHE A 215 -3.74 -17.88 0.64
N VAL A 216 -2.87 -17.03 0.10
CA VAL A 216 -1.45 -16.99 0.48
C VAL A 216 -1.21 -16.12 1.71
N TRP A 217 -2.00 -15.06 1.89
CA TRP A 217 -1.77 -14.09 2.96
C TRP A 217 -2.07 -14.60 4.37
N PRO A 218 -3.18 -15.33 4.64
CA PRO A 218 -3.50 -15.82 5.99
C PRO A 218 -2.37 -16.66 6.62
N PRO A 219 -1.79 -17.67 5.94
CA PRO A 219 -0.69 -18.44 6.54
C PRO A 219 0.59 -17.60 6.75
N ILE A 220 0.85 -16.59 5.93
CA ILE A 220 1.97 -15.66 6.14
C ILE A 220 1.73 -14.85 7.42
N GLN A 221 0.52 -14.36 7.60
CA GLN A 221 0.13 -13.56 8.75
C GLN A 221 0.20 -14.35 10.06
N GLU A 222 -0.20 -15.62 10.04
CA GLU A 222 -0.05 -16.54 11.19
C GLU A 222 1.41 -16.84 11.51
N GLY A 223 2.27 -16.95 10.50
CA GLY A 223 3.70 -17.20 10.68
C GLY A 223 4.50 -16.00 11.22
N VAL A 224 3.94 -14.79 11.18
CA VAL A 224 4.57 -13.55 11.70
C VAL A 224 4.06 -13.21 13.12
N LYS A 225 2.99 -13.85 13.59
CA LYS A 225 2.53 -13.76 14.98
C LYS A 225 3.42 -14.61 15.90
#